data_493246b96a52e692357558c0e616d9e8
#
_entry.id   493246b96a52e692357558c0e616d9e8
#
_cell.length_a   1.000
_cell.length_b   1.000
_cell.length_c   1.000
_cell.angle_alpha   90.00
_cell.angle_beta   90.00
_cell.angle_gamma   90.00
#
_symmetry.space_group_name_H-M   'P 1'
#
loop_
_entity.id
_entity.type
_entity.pdbx_description
1 polymer ?
#
loop_
_entity_poly.entity_id
_entity_poly.type
_entity_poly.pdbx_seq_one_letter_code
_entity_poly.pdbx_strand_id
1 'polypeptide(L)'
;MKTRLFFYIASLLLSIGCYAQPKLEHHGDWARITANGKPMLMIGGELGNSSASTLEDVQRNFGHLHSLGLNTVLAPVTWELIEPEEGKFDMTSLDNIIQEAKRNDLKVVLLWFGAWKNSMSCYAPEWFKRDTKRFPRAHTQDGKPVEEASSLNKNVLDSDRRAFCRIMEHLRDYDKEQTVIMIQVENEIGMIEVPRDYSADATKLYNSAVPKQLTDYLTKNINLLHPYIKYKLKKMPPYKVEHNWTSLFGDDIYTEEIFQTWTYATYVQQLAEAGRKIYNLPMYVNVALNSRGRKPGQYPSGGPLAHLIDLWHCGAPSIDVLGVDIYDIGYKDWLNRYHLPNNPLFIPEIRLEDKDAMYALYAFGHHGAMGFCPFSIEDYPLYAKASSKDMTTMDLSQDDQLNAFASDHASRHLSPIASIYKLLRQAEPLIIERQGTKNMDAVLLDNNNREAEIITPDGIRLTVKHSYSLGWEPGAKDETWPEAACIIMRLDKEDYLVLGSGIVITYSPAESSPAWQKGDARIGLAKCEVINYEKGKMHVLRHLSGDQTHQGRHIRIPVGQYEIQHFKLYRYK
;
A
#
# COMPACT_ATOMS: atom_id res chain seq x y z
N MET A 1 -43.69 49.42 39.97
CA MET A 1 -43.56 48.47 38.85
C MET A 1 -42.19 48.69 38.25
N LYS A 2 -41.25 47.76 38.49
CA LYS A 2 -39.89 47.79 37.92
C LYS A 2 -39.78 46.58 36.96
N THR A 3 -39.75 46.90 35.69
CA THR A 3 -39.60 45.91 34.60
C THR A 3 -38.13 45.54 34.48
N ARG A 4 -37.76 44.27 34.73
CA ARG A 4 -36.42 43.75 34.52
C ARG A 4 -36.33 43.19 33.10
N LEU A 5 -35.50 43.80 32.29
CA LEU A 5 -35.13 43.39 30.95
C LEU A 5 -34.03 42.31 31.08
N PHE A 6 -34.32 41.06 30.68
CA PHE A 6 -33.33 39.98 30.60
C PHE A 6 -32.70 40.01 29.21
N PHE A 7 -31.40 40.34 29.14
CA PHE A 7 -30.59 40.12 27.95
C PHE A 7 -30.13 38.65 27.89
N TYR A 8 -30.62 37.89 26.92
CA TYR A 8 -30.02 36.62 26.56
C TYR A 8 -28.85 36.87 25.62
N ILE A 9 -27.61 36.72 26.11
CA ILE A 9 -26.42 36.64 25.28
C ILE A 9 -26.31 35.17 24.85
N ALA A 10 -26.71 34.86 23.62
CA ALA A 10 -26.42 33.59 22.99
C ALA A 10 -24.92 33.58 22.60
N SER A 11 -24.10 32.96 23.42
CA SER A 11 -22.69 32.67 23.10
C SER A 11 -22.67 31.59 21.99
N LEU A 12 -22.48 32.04 20.75
CA LEU A 12 -22.12 31.15 19.64
C LEU A 12 -20.69 30.69 19.89
N LEU A 13 -20.52 29.54 20.55
CA LEU A 13 -19.25 28.83 20.59
C LEU A 13 -19.02 28.23 19.18
N LEU A 14 -18.32 28.98 18.34
CA LEU A 14 -17.63 28.44 17.18
C LEU A 14 -16.59 27.47 17.75
N SER A 15 -16.91 26.19 17.78
CA SER A 15 -15.93 25.14 17.96
C SER A 15 -15.01 25.16 16.74
N ILE A 16 -13.90 25.88 16.83
CA ILE A 16 -12.76 25.70 15.93
C ILE A 16 -12.30 24.26 16.20
N GLY A 17 -12.75 23.34 15.37
CA GLY A 17 -12.30 21.95 15.41
C GLY A 17 -10.80 21.96 15.18
N CYS A 18 -10.03 21.78 16.24
CA CYS A 18 -8.60 21.54 16.12
C CYS A 18 -8.45 20.11 15.62
N TYR A 19 -8.30 19.92 14.31
CA TYR A 19 -8.03 18.63 13.72
C TYR A 19 -6.66 18.13 14.19
N ALA A 20 -6.59 16.91 14.71
CA ALA A 20 -5.34 16.31 15.15
C ALA A 20 -4.49 15.95 13.92
N GLN A 21 -3.24 16.41 13.91
CA GLN A 21 -2.30 16.18 12.80
C GLN A 21 -2.17 14.68 12.46
N PRO A 22 -2.12 14.32 11.17
CA PRO A 22 -1.88 12.95 10.75
C PRO A 22 -0.59 12.40 11.35
N LYS A 23 -0.64 11.15 11.81
CA LYS A 23 0.50 10.48 12.45
C LYS A 23 0.60 9.04 12.00
N LEU A 24 1.80 8.53 11.99
CA LEU A 24 2.06 7.10 11.94
C LEU A 24 2.23 6.58 13.38
N GLU A 25 1.39 5.62 13.76
CA GLU A 25 1.46 4.93 15.05
C GLU A 25 2.08 3.55 14.85
N HIS A 26 3.27 3.33 15.40
CA HIS A 26 3.99 2.07 15.34
C HIS A 26 3.59 1.12 16.46
N HIS A 27 3.42 -0.16 16.13
CA HIS A 27 3.02 -1.24 17.03
C HIS A 27 3.86 -2.51 16.79
N GLY A 28 5.16 -2.43 16.94
CA GLY A 28 6.08 -3.53 16.62
C GLY A 28 6.39 -3.57 15.12
N ASP A 29 5.98 -4.65 14.46
CA ASP A 29 6.20 -4.90 13.03
C ASP A 29 5.09 -4.36 12.11
N TRP A 30 4.04 -3.77 12.68
CA TRP A 30 2.99 -3.11 11.94
C TRP A 30 2.77 -1.67 12.41
N ALA A 31 2.17 -0.86 11.58
CA ALA A 31 1.79 0.51 11.90
C ALA A 31 0.46 0.86 11.25
N ARG A 32 -0.13 1.96 11.72
CA ARG A 32 -1.33 2.53 11.13
C ARG A 32 -1.24 4.03 11.04
N ILE A 33 -1.89 4.58 10.03
CA ILE A 33 -2.05 6.03 9.89
C ILE A 33 -3.24 6.49 10.74
N THR A 34 -3.11 7.66 11.37
CA THR A 34 -4.24 8.34 11.99
C THR A 34 -4.56 9.59 11.21
N ALA A 35 -5.84 9.80 10.92
CA ALA A 35 -6.35 11.03 10.32
C ALA A 35 -7.42 11.61 11.25
N ASN A 36 -7.31 12.90 11.55
CA ASN A 36 -8.20 13.57 12.51
C ASN A 36 -8.26 12.87 13.89
N GLY A 37 -7.12 12.31 14.32
CA GLY A 37 -7.00 11.57 15.57
C GLY A 37 -7.64 10.18 15.60
N LYS A 38 -8.10 9.66 14.46
CA LYS A 38 -8.68 8.32 14.33
C LYS A 38 -7.80 7.44 13.47
N PRO A 39 -7.54 6.19 13.87
CA PRO A 39 -6.84 5.24 13.02
C PRO A 39 -7.67 4.89 11.80
N MET A 40 -7.00 4.66 10.66
CA MET A 40 -7.62 4.23 9.42
C MET A 40 -6.72 3.28 8.64
N LEU A 41 -7.32 2.47 7.78
CA LEU A 41 -6.63 1.74 6.72
C LEU A 41 -6.64 2.60 5.46
N MET A 42 -5.54 2.67 4.74
CA MET A 42 -5.53 3.30 3.41
C MET A 42 -6.04 2.28 2.38
N ILE A 43 -7.37 2.20 2.24
CA ILE A 43 -8.03 1.44 1.17
C ILE A 43 -7.98 2.33 -0.05
N GLY A 44 -6.89 2.23 -0.79
CA GLY A 44 -6.47 3.27 -1.71
C GLY A 44 -6.31 2.82 -3.15
N GLY A 45 -5.83 3.75 -3.95
CA GLY A 45 -5.36 3.55 -5.31
C GLY A 45 -4.48 4.72 -5.71
N GLU A 46 -3.52 4.45 -6.57
CA GLU A 46 -2.64 5.45 -7.13
C GLU A 46 -3.14 5.88 -8.51
N LEU A 47 -3.17 7.18 -8.74
CA LEU A 47 -3.49 7.75 -10.05
C LEU A 47 -2.33 7.58 -11.03
N GLY A 48 -2.65 7.44 -12.31
CA GLY A 48 -1.67 7.57 -13.38
C GLY A 48 -0.92 8.91 -13.31
N ASN A 49 0.33 8.92 -13.77
CA ASN A 49 1.29 10.00 -13.53
C ASN A 49 0.81 11.41 -13.91
N SER A 50 -0.10 11.55 -14.87
CA SER A 50 -0.64 12.83 -15.32
C SER A 50 -2.14 13.01 -15.01
N SER A 51 -2.76 12.05 -14.32
CA SER A 51 -4.21 12.00 -14.09
C SER A 51 -4.72 12.96 -13.00
N ALA A 52 -3.84 13.82 -12.45
CA ALA A 52 -4.19 14.90 -11.53
C ALA A 52 -3.62 16.26 -11.98
N SER A 53 -3.23 16.40 -13.25
CA SER A 53 -2.56 17.61 -13.77
C SER A 53 -3.51 18.77 -14.04
N THR A 54 -4.80 18.52 -14.24
CA THR A 54 -5.83 19.54 -14.49
C THR A 54 -7.02 19.37 -13.54
N LEU A 55 -7.78 20.44 -13.35
CA LEU A 55 -9.02 20.39 -12.57
C LEU A 55 -10.03 19.39 -13.16
N GLU A 56 -10.14 19.32 -14.48
CA GLU A 56 -11.06 18.42 -15.18
C GLU A 56 -10.71 16.95 -14.88
N ASP A 57 -9.42 16.59 -14.94
CA ASP A 57 -8.95 15.25 -14.61
C ASP A 57 -9.27 14.88 -13.17
N VAL A 58 -8.97 15.77 -12.23
CA VAL A 58 -9.20 15.54 -10.80
C VAL A 58 -10.70 15.36 -10.52
N GLN A 59 -11.56 16.20 -11.11
CA GLN A 59 -13.02 16.10 -10.93
C GLN A 59 -13.58 14.79 -11.48
N ARG A 60 -13.16 14.41 -12.69
CA ARG A 60 -13.57 13.16 -13.32
C ARG A 60 -13.16 11.94 -12.47
N ASN A 61 -11.90 11.90 -12.06
CA ASN A 61 -11.32 10.73 -11.44
C ASN A 61 -11.81 10.55 -9.99
N PHE A 62 -11.83 11.59 -9.14
CA PHE A 62 -12.11 11.43 -7.72
C PHE A 62 -13.53 10.95 -7.40
N GLY A 63 -14.53 11.39 -8.16
CA GLY A 63 -15.89 10.86 -8.06
C GLY A 63 -15.97 9.37 -8.39
N HIS A 64 -15.21 8.93 -9.39
CA HIS A 64 -15.09 7.53 -9.75
C HIS A 64 -14.42 6.70 -8.65
N LEU A 65 -13.31 7.18 -8.09
CA LEU A 65 -12.58 6.51 -7.00
C LEU A 65 -13.46 6.32 -5.76
N HIS A 66 -14.22 7.34 -5.36
CA HIS A 66 -15.19 7.21 -4.27
C HIS A 66 -16.23 6.12 -4.56
N SER A 67 -16.73 6.03 -5.81
CA SER A 67 -17.69 5.02 -6.24
C SER A 67 -17.12 3.59 -6.17
N LEU A 68 -15.83 3.41 -6.43
CA LEU A 68 -15.11 2.14 -6.27
C LEU A 68 -14.97 1.71 -4.80
N GLY A 69 -15.18 2.61 -3.84
CA GLY A 69 -15.09 2.33 -2.41
C GLY A 69 -13.76 2.75 -1.77
N LEU A 70 -12.92 3.53 -2.45
CA LEU A 70 -11.70 4.06 -1.87
C LEU A 70 -12.00 5.05 -0.73
N ASN A 71 -11.08 5.15 0.22
CA ASN A 71 -11.01 6.24 1.20
C ASN A 71 -9.75 7.08 1.07
N THR A 72 -8.82 6.64 0.25
CA THR A 72 -7.51 7.27 0.06
C THR A 72 -7.14 7.26 -1.42
N VAL A 73 -6.61 8.36 -1.91
CA VAL A 73 -6.02 8.47 -3.25
C VAL A 73 -4.56 8.89 -3.14
N LEU A 74 -3.70 8.23 -3.89
CA LEU A 74 -2.32 8.63 -4.10
C LEU A 74 -2.27 9.50 -5.36
N ALA A 75 -1.95 10.78 -5.20
CA ALA A 75 -2.06 11.79 -6.26
C ALA A 75 -0.73 12.46 -6.59
N PRO A 76 -0.27 12.42 -7.86
CA PRO A 76 0.97 13.06 -8.29
C PRO A 76 0.93 14.59 -8.15
N VAL A 77 2.01 15.16 -7.63
CA VAL A 77 2.32 16.59 -7.64
C VAL A 77 3.70 16.76 -8.27
N THR A 78 3.74 17.37 -9.44
CA THR A 78 4.97 17.45 -10.24
C THR A 78 5.67 18.80 -10.07
N TRP A 79 6.97 18.79 -9.97
CA TRP A 79 7.77 20.00 -9.78
C TRP A 79 7.54 21.03 -10.90
N GLU A 80 7.43 20.58 -12.15
CA GLU A 80 7.23 21.45 -13.30
C GLU A 80 5.92 22.25 -13.25
N LEU A 81 4.87 21.73 -12.60
CA LEU A 81 3.62 22.46 -12.39
C LEU A 81 3.69 23.37 -11.15
N ILE A 82 4.42 22.97 -10.13
CA ILE A 82 4.56 23.73 -8.89
C ILE A 82 5.51 24.93 -9.05
N GLU A 83 6.57 24.81 -9.84
CA GLU A 83 7.57 25.89 -10.08
C GLU A 83 7.87 26.01 -11.59
N PRO A 84 6.87 26.42 -12.41
CA PRO A 84 7.03 26.50 -13.87
C PRO A 84 8.13 27.47 -14.32
N GLU A 85 8.34 28.53 -13.57
CA GLU A 85 9.48 29.46 -13.69
C GLU A 85 10.24 29.49 -12.36
N GLU A 86 11.57 29.55 -12.42
CA GLU A 86 12.41 29.52 -11.22
C GLU A 86 12.00 30.59 -10.20
N GLY A 87 11.68 30.16 -8.99
CA GLY A 87 11.22 31.04 -7.89
C GLY A 87 9.78 31.51 -7.97
N LYS A 88 9.02 31.13 -9.01
CA LYS A 88 7.59 31.41 -9.14
C LYS A 88 6.77 30.14 -8.92
N PHE A 89 6.04 30.12 -7.82
CA PHE A 89 5.30 28.93 -7.40
C PHE A 89 3.81 29.07 -7.74
N ASP A 90 3.24 28.00 -8.31
CA ASP A 90 1.82 27.86 -8.59
C ASP A 90 1.28 26.61 -7.84
N MET A 91 0.37 26.84 -6.89
CA MET A 91 -0.23 25.79 -6.07
C MET A 91 -1.60 25.33 -6.59
N THR A 92 -2.01 25.80 -7.76
CA THR A 92 -3.37 25.54 -8.31
C THR A 92 -3.66 24.05 -8.46
N SER A 93 -2.70 23.26 -8.97
CA SER A 93 -2.87 21.80 -9.11
C SER A 93 -3.03 21.12 -7.76
N LEU A 94 -2.23 21.50 -6.77
CA LEU A 94 -2.33 20.99 -5.40
C LEU A 94 -3.65 21.37 -4.73
N ASP A 95 -4.11 22.61 -4.90
CA ASP A 95 -5.40 23.07 -4.37
C ASP A 95 -6.56 22.28 -4.97
N ASN A 96 -6.54 22.02 -6.27
CA ASN A 96 -7.54 21.21 -6.96
C ASN A 96 -7.63 19.80 -6.38
N ILE A 97 -6.49 19.14 -6.17
CA ILE A 97 -6.40 17.80 -5.55
C ILE A 97 -7.05 17.83 -4.16
N ILE A 98 -6.67 18.78 -3.30
CA ILE A 98 -7.18 18.87 -1.92
C ILE A 98 -8.68 19.14 -1.91
N GLN A 99 -9.17 20.06 -2.74
CA GLN A 99 -10.58 20.42 -2.77
C GLN A 99 -11.46 19.28 -3.28
N GLU A 100 -11.05 18.61 -4.36
CA GLU A 100 -11.82 17.49 -4.91
C GLU A 100 -11.78 16.27 -3.99
N ALA A 101 -10.66 16.01 -3.31
CA ALA A 101 -10.61 14.97 -2.29
C ALA A 101 -11.62 15.23 -1.16
N LYS A 102 -11.71 16.48 -0.66
CA LYS A 102 -12.71 16.87 0.33
C LYS A 102 -14.14 16.66 -0.15
N ARG A 103 -14.44 17.04 -1.40
CA ARG A 103 -15.79 16.88 -1.99
C ARG A 103 -16.21 15.41 -2.08
N ASN A 104 -15.25 14.51 -2.26
CA ASN A 104 -15.49 13.09 -2.44
C ASN A 104 -15.17 12.24 -1.19
N ASP A 105 -15.01 12.85 -0.02
CA ASP A 105 -14.69 12.16 1.25
C ASP A 105 -13.44 11.24 1.15
N LEU A 106 -12.42 11.70 0.42
CA LEU A 106 -11.14 11.01 0.24
C LEU A 106 -10.04 11.68 1.07
N LYS A 107 -9.13 10.88 1.60
CA LYS A 107 -7.82 11.32 2.07
C LYS A 107 -6.82 11.25 0.94
N VAL A 108 -5.77 12.04 1.03
CA VAL A 108 -4.74 12.15 0.00
C VAL A 108 -3.37 11.76 0.57
N VAL A 109 -2.67 10.93 -0.17
CA VAL A 109 -1.23 10.77 -0.08
C VAL A 109 -0.64 11.50 -1.29
N LEU A 110 0.18 12.52 -1.06
CA LEU A 110 0.81 13.26 -2.16
C LEU A 110 2.07 12.53 -2.64
N LEU A 111 2.24 12.48 -3.94
CA LEU A 111 3.43 11.92 -4.57
C LEU A 111 4.27 13.07 -5.11
N TRP A 112 5.38 13.42 -4.43
CA TRP A 112 6.30 14.44 -4.92
C TRP A 112 7.17 13.89 -6.04
N PHE A 113 6.84 14.27 -7.29
CA PHE A 113 7.69 14.04 -8.45
C PHE A 113 8.62 15.23 -8.63
N GLY A 114 9.73 15.20 -7.89
CA GLY A 114 10.74 16.26 -7.83
C GLY A 114 11.84 16.08 -8.87
N ALA A 115 13.05 15.84 -8.41
CA ALA A 115 14.20 15.61 -9.28
C ALA A 115 14.21 14.21 -9.90
N TRP A 116 13.49 13.23 -9.32
CA TRP A 116 13.40 11.86 -9.85
C TRP A 116 11.97 11.35 -9.97
N LYS A 117 11.72 10.70 -11.10
CA LYS A 117 10.59 9.81 -11.37
C LYS A 117 11.08 8.66 -12.24
N ASN A 118 11.00 7.41 -11.74
CA ASN A 118 11.43 6.21 -12.47
C ASN A 118 12.84 6.35 -13.05
N SER A 119 13.83 6.74 -12.22
CA SER A 119 15.22 6.93 -12.62
C SER A 119 15.44 8.01 -13.69
N MET A 120 14.56 9.01 -13.77
CA MET A 120 14.67 10.12 -14.73
C MET A 120 14.25 11.44 -14.08
N SER A 121 14.79 12.57 -14.57
CA SER A 121 14.39 13.92 -14.14
C SER A 121 13.27 14.51 -15.01
N CYS A 122 12.34 13.68 -15.47
CA CYS A 122 11.33 14.06 -16.47
C CYS A 122 10.30 15.08 -15.99
N TYR A 123 9.96 15.08 -14.70
CA TYR A 123 9.00 16.01 -14.10
C TYR A 123 9.63 17.25 -13.45
N ALA A 124 10.96 17.38 -13.53
CA ALA A 124 11.63 18.62 -13.16
C ALA A 124 11.29 19.74 -14.18
N PRO A 125 11.27 21.03 -13.76
CA PRO A 125 10.91 22.13 -14.64
C PRO A 125 11.85 22.30 -15.84
N GLU A 126 11.36 22.95 -16.91
CA GLU A 126 12.14 23.20 -18.12
C GLU A 126 13.41 24.00 -17.83
N TRP A 127 13.35 25.02 -16.98
CA TRP A 127 14.51 25.83 -16.58
C TRP A 127 15.60 24.98 -15.90
N PHE A 128 15.24 23.98 -15.11
CA PHE A 128 16.15 23.02 -14.49
C PHE A 128 16.75 22.08 -15.53
N LYS A 129 15.91 21.47 -16.37
CA LYS A 129 16.34 20.49 -17.39
C LYS A 129 17.33 21.08 -18.40
N ARG A 130 17.19 22.36 -18.75
CA ARG A 130 18.03 23.06 -19.76
C ARG A 130 19.38 23.55 -19.25
N ASP A 131 19.50 23.86 -17.96
CA ASP A 131 20.76 24.38 -17.38
C ASP A 131 21.61 23.26 -16.79
N THR A 132 22.15 22.40 -17.67
CA THR A 132 22.99 21.25 -17.28
C THR A 132 24.35 21.65 -16.68
N LYS A 133 24.74 22.91 -16.73
CA LYS A 133 25.94 23.41 -16.02
C LYS A 133 25.67 23.58 -14.53
N ARG A 134 24.52 24.16 -14.19
CA ARG A 134 24.09 24.39 -12.81
C ARG A 134 23.49 23.12 -12.19
N PHE A 135 22.80 22.31 -13.02
CA PHE A 135 22.16 21.06 -12.63
C PHE A 135 22.73 19.88 -13.45
N PRO A 136 23.97 19.47 -13.13
CA PRO A 136 24.62 18.43 -13.91
C PRO A 136 23.89 17.09 -13.81
N ARG A 137 23.99 16.33 -14.91
CA ARG A 137 23.50 14.96 -14.98
C ARG A 137 24.50 14.01 -14.31
N ALA A 138 24.00 12.88 -13.86
CA ALA A 138 24.84 11.74 -13.55
C ALA A 138 25.47 11.18 -14.83
N HIS A 139 26.58 10.43 -14.71
CA HIS A 139 27.37 9.97 -15.85
C HIS A 139 27.54 8.46 -15.84
N THR A 140 27.58 7.89 -17.03
CA THR A 140 28.03 6.51 -17.26
C THR A 140 29.55 6.40 -17.08
N GLN A 141 30.05 5.17 -17.05
CA GLN A 141 31.49 4.91 -16.88
C GLN A 141 32.36 5.47 -18.04
N ASP A 142 31.83 5.57 -19.25
CA ASP A 142 32.45 6.18 -20.41
C ASP A 142 32.24 7.71 -20.50
N GLY A 143 31.72 8.33 -19.45
CA GLY A 143 31.59 9.77 -19.30
C GLY A 143 30.39 10.40 -20.02
N LYS A 144 29.40 9.60 -20.48
CA LYS A 144 28.19 10.12 -21.10
C LYS A 144 27.17 10.50 -20.02
N PRO A 145 26.44 11.63 -20.16
CA PRO A 145 25.38 11.98 -19.25
C PRO A 145 24.16 11.03 -19.43
N VAL A 146 23.51 10.67 -18.34
CA VAL A 146 22.22 9.98 -18.32
C VAL A 146 21.08 10.98 -18.11
N GLU A 147 19.81 10.57 -18.38
CA GLU A 147 18.64 11.44 -18.19
C GLU A 147 18.24 11.53 -16.70
N GLU A 148 19.20 11.82 -15.87
CA GLU A 148 19.05 11.87 -14.42
C GLU A 148 19.98 12.92 -13.83
N ALA A 149 19.45 13.79 -12.96
CA ALA A 149 20.26 14.76 -12.25
C ALA A 149 21.20 14.07 -11.24
N SER A 150 22.40 14.63 -11.03
CA SER A 150 23.31 14.08 -10.03
C SER A 150 22.84 14.39 -8.61
N SER A 151 22.60 13.34 -7.81
CA SER A 151 22.22 13.45 -6.39
C SER A 151 23.27 14.10 -5.49
N LEU A 152 24.49 14.25 -5.99
CA LEU A 152 25.60 14.87 -5.27
C LEU A 152 25.72 16.37 -5.52
N ASN A 153 24.96 16.92 -6.46
CA ASN A 153 25.06 18.33 -6.79
C ASN A 153 24.21 19.19 -5.84
N LYS A 154 24.86 20.15 -5.21
CA LYS A 154 24.21 21.06 -4.25
C LYS A 154 23.10 21.89 -4.87
N ASN A 155 23.22 22.34 -6.12
CA ASN A 155 22.17 23.16 -6.76
C ASN A 155 20.94 22.31 -7.07
N VAL A 156 21.09 21.03 -7.46
CA VAL A 156 19.99 20.08 -7.62
C VAL A 156 19.24 19.95 -6.29
N LEU A 157 19.95 19.60 -5.23
CA LEU A 157 19.36 19.45 -3.89
C LEU A 157 18.69 20.73 -3.38
N ASP A 158 19.35 21.88 -3.49
CA ASP A 158 18.81 23.13 -2.94
C ASP A 158 17.55 23.59 -3.68
N SER A 159 17.49 23.35 -5.00
CA SER A 159 16.32 23.75 -5.81
C SER A 159 15.12 22.85 -5.55
N ASP A 160 15.31 21.53 -5.54
CA ASP A 160 14.27 20.55 -5.21
C ASP A 160 13.78 20.74 -3.76
N ARG A 161 14.69 20.83 -2.81
CA ARG A 161 14.35 21.09 -1.41
C ARG A 161 13.55 22.40 -1.22
N ARG A 162 13.88 23.46 -1.95
CA ARG A 162 13.12 24.71 -1.94
C ARG A 162 11.69 24.50 -2.41
N ALA A 163 11.49 23.78 -3.53
CA ALA A 163 10.16 23.49 -4.06
C ALA A 163 9.36 22.59 -3.11
N PHE A 164 9.97 21.54 -2.60
CA PHE A 164 9.36 20.66 -1.60
C PHE A 164 8.95 21.42 -0.33
N CYS A 165 9.81 22.29 0.20
CA CYS A 165 9.49 23.12 1.36
C CYS A 165 8.31 24.06 1.09
N ARG A 166 8.17 24.61 -0.12
CA ARG A 166 7.02 25.47 -0.49
C ARG A 166 5.71 24.70 -0.47
N ILE A 167 5.71 23.44 -0.91
CA ILE A 167 4.55 22.56 -0.76
C ILE A 167 4.22 22.34 0.71
N MET A 168 5.21 22.04 1.55
CA MET A 168 4.99 21.82 2.98
C MET A 168 4.46 23.07 3.72
N GLU A 169 4.93 24.26 3.35
CA GLU A 169 4.39 25.54 3.85
C GLU A 169 2.93 25.70 3.43
N HIS A 170 2.63 25.43 2.16
CA HIS A 170 1.28 25.55 1.62
C HIS A 170 0.31 24.58 2.29
N LEU A 171 0.68 23.31 2.45
CA LEU A 171 -0.13 22.31 3.16
C LEU A 171 -0.43 22.73 4.60
N ARG A 172 0.58 23.19 5.34
CA ARG A 172 0.41 23.68 6.71
C ARG A 172 -0.61 24.84 6.77
N ASP A 173 -0.57 25.75 5.80
CA ASP A 173 -1.36 26.98 5.82
C ASP A 173 -2.73 26.84 5.17
N TYR A 174 -2.87 25.96 4.18
CA TYR A 174 -4.09 25.78 3.39
C TYR A 174 -4.95 24.58 3.82
N ASP A 175 -4.35 23.40 4.04
CA ASP A 175 -5.10 22.16 4.36
C ASP A 175 -5.41 22.02 5.85
N LYS A 176 -6.25 22.92 6.38
CA LYS A 176 -6.62 22.92 7.82
C LYS A 176 -7.42 21.69 8.25
N GLU A 177 -8.11 21.04 7.33
CA GLU A 177 -8.91 19.83 7.60
C GLU A 177 -8.11 18.56 7.50
N GLN A 178 -6.80 18.67 7.16
CA GLN A 178 -5.87 17.55 7.07
C GLN A 178 -6.37 16.46 6.13
N THR A 179 -6.69 16.89 4.92
CA THR A 179 -7.04 16.02 3.81
C THR A 179 -5.83 15.20 3.36
N VAL A 180 -4.66 15.87 3.32
CA VAL A 180 -3.38 15.23 3.06
C VAL A 180 -2.87 14.57 4.33
N ILE A 181 -2.66 13.25 4.28
CA ILE A 181 -2.28 12.44 5.45
C ILE A 181 -0.84 11.92 5.41
N MET A 182 -0.22 11.89 4.24
CA MET A 182 1.14 11.39 4.04
C MET A 182 1.71 11.98 2.76
N ILE A 183 3.04 11.98 2.62
CA ILE A 183 3.70 12.42 1.40
C ILE A 183 4.84 11.46 1.01
N GLN A 184 4.92 11.11 -0.27
CA GLN A 184 6.04 10.43 -0.87
C GLN A 184 7.12 11.43 -1.24
N VAL A 185 8.36 11.12 -0.93
CA VAL A 185 9.52 11.96 -1.26
C VAL A 185 10.26 11.34 -2.44
N GLU A 186 10.19 11.96 -3.60
CA GLU A 186 10.60 11.40 -4.90
C GLU A 186 9.77 10.16 -5.28
N ASN A 187 9.96 9.66 -6.51
CA ASN A 187 9.29 8.44 -6.93
C ASN A 187 10.28 7.48 -7.59
N GLU A 188 10.33 6.26 -7.06
CA GLU A 188 11.17 5.17 -7.58
C GLU A 188 12.60 5.64 -7.89
N ILE A 189 13.19 6.41 -6.94
CA ILE A 189 14.55 6.91 -7.07
C ILE A 189 15.52 5.75 -7.24
N GLY A 190 16.35 5.79 -8.28
CA GLY A 190 17.28 4.73 -8.60
C GLY A 190 18.10 5.07 -9.82
N MET A 191 19.27 4.44 -9.97
CA MET A 191 20.16 4.60 -11.14
C MET A 191 19.91 3.50 -12.14
N ILE A 192 19.67 3.85 -13.41
CA ILE A 192 19.55 2.88 -14.49
C ILE A 192 20.62 3.15 -15.55
N GLU A 193 20.96 2.12 -16.34
CA GLU A 193 22.09 1.95 -17.25
C GLU A 193 23.42 1.69 -16.53
N VAL A 194 23.63 2.27 -15.34
CA VAL A 194 24.86 2.07 -14.54
C VAL A 194 24.51 1.93 -13.06
N PRO A 195 25.36 1.25 -12.25
CA PRO A 195 25.09 1.02 -10.83
C PRO A 195 25.27 2.25 -9.94
N ARG A 196 26.02 3.27 -10.40
CA ARG A 196 26.26 4.54 -9.71
C ARG A 196 26.54 5.68 -10.69
N ASP A 197 26.51 6.90 -10.19
CA ASP A 197 27.08 8.06 -10.89
C ASP A 197 28.61 7.93 -11.00
N TYR A 198 29.15 8.04 -12.21
CA TYR A 198 30.59 8.04 -12.50
C TYR A 198 31.14 9.43 -12.79
N SER A 199 30.41 10.50 -12.52
CA SER A 199 30.95 11.86 -12.58
C SER A 199 32.24 12.00 -11.72
N ALA A 200 33.05 13.02 -11.99
CA ALA A 200 34.30 13.23 -11.25
C ALA A 200 34.07 13.38 -9.74
N ASP A 201 32.99 14.11 -9.34
CA ASP A 201 32.66 14.31 -7.94
C ASP A 201 32.18 13.01 -7.28
N ALA A 202 31.30 12.23 -7.96
CA ALA A 202 30.88 10.94 -7.48
C ALA A 202 32.01 9.95 -7.33
N THR A 203 32.93 9.90 -8.32
CA THR A 203 34.11 9.02 -8.28
C THR A 203 35.06 9.41 -7.16
N LYS A 204 35.26 10.71 -6.91
CA LYS A 204 36.05 11.18 -5.77
C LYS A 204 35.45 10.74 -4.45
N LEU A 205 34.12 10.85 -4.29
CA LEU A 205 33.42 10.42 -3.09
C LEU A 205 33.46 8.89 -2.91
N TYR A 206 33.28 8.14 -3.98
CA TYR A 206 33.39 6.67 -3.96
C TYR A 206 34.77 6.18 -3.48
N ASN A 207 35.82 6.91 -3.82
CA ASN A 207 37.18 6.59 -3.37
C ASN A 207 37.51 7.13 -1.97
N SER A 208 36.63 7.93 -1.37
CA SER A 208 36.85 8.49 -0.02
C SER A 208 36.41 7.50 1.07
N ALA A 209 36.63 7.88 2.34
CA ALA A 209 36.22 7.10 3.49
C ALA A 209 34.67 6.97 3.54
N VAL A 210 34.19 5.77 3.92
CA VAL A 210 32.78 5.53 4.23
C VAL A 210 32.38 6.45 5.40
N PRO A 211 31.25 7.17 5.31
CA PRO A 211 30.84 8.09 6.35
C PRO A 211 30.70 7.42 7.74
N LYS A 212 31.16 8.12 8.78
CA LYS A 212 31.13 7.63 10.15
C LYS A 212 29.72 7.24 10.60
N GLN A 213 28.70 7.98 10.17
CA GLN A 213 27.30 7.64 10.45
C GLN A 213 26.96 6.21 10.02
N LEU A 214 27.38 5.80 8.83
CA LEU A 214 27.13 4.45 8.32
C LEU A 214 27.94 3.40 9.08
N THR A 215 29.22 3.64 9.35
CA THR A 215 30.05 2.67 10.10
C THR A 215 29.60 2.51 11.55
N ASP A 216 29.10 3.56 12.19
CA ASP A 216 28.50 3.51 13.53
C ASP A 216 27.19 2.71 13.52
N TYR A 217 26.33 2.94 12.51
CA TYR A 217 25.08 2.19 12.33
C TYR A 217 25.33 0.70 12.11
N LEU A 218 26.26 0.34 11.22
CA LEU A 218 26.65 -1.05 10.97
C LEU A 218 27.18 -1.73 12.23
N THR A 219 27.99 -0.99 13.02
CA THR A 219 28.52 -1.50 14.31
C THR A 219 27.42 -1.76 15.32
N LYS A 220 26.51 -0.80 15.50
CA LYS A 220 25.40 -0.88 16.46
C LYS A 220 24.42 -2.00 16.11
N ASN A 221 24.13 -2.18 14.84
CA ASN A 221 23.07 -3.05 14.35
C ASN A 221 23.56 -4.37 13.75
N ILE A 222 24.83 -4.74 13.92
CA ILE A 222 25.45 -5.88 13.22
C ILE A 222 24.65 -7.18 13.29
N ASN A 223 23.97 -7.45 14.39
CA ASN A 223 23.15 -8.66 14.56
C ASN A 223 21.79 -8.59 13.84
N LEU A 224 21.28 -7.38 13.57
CA LEU A 224 19.98 -7.11 12.97
C LEU A 224 20.04 -6.83 11.48
N LEU A 225 21.24 -6.52 10.94
CA LEU A 225 21.42 -6.20 9.53
C LEU A 225 20.89 -7.30 8.60
N HIS A 226 20.39 -6.89 7.47
CA HIS A 226 19.98 -7.80 6.39
C HIS A 226 21.15 -8.77 6.02
N PRO A 227 20.88 -10.07 5.78
CA PRO A 227 21.93 -11.05 5.46
C PRO A 227 22.85 -10.64 4.31
N TYR A 228 22.30 -9.94 3.31
CA TYR A 228 23.08 -9.43 2.18
C TYR A 228 24.13 -8.39 2.62
N ILE A 229 23.77 -7.42 3.46
CA ILE A 229 24.72 -6.42 3.96
C ILE A 229 25.82 -7.11 4.79
N LYS A 230 25.45 -8.06 5.66
CA LYS A 230 26.44 -8.86 6.42
C LYS A 230 27.42 -9.61 5.49
N TYR A 231 26.90 -10.22 4.44
CA TYR A 231 27.71 -10.93 3.44
C TYR A 231 28.68 -10.01 2.69
N LYS A 232 28.24 -8.78 2.40
CA LYS A 232 29.07 -7.78 1.70
C LYS A 232 30.20 -7.23 2.55
N LEU A 233 30.09 -7.21 3.88
CA LEU A 233 31.13 -6.71 4.77
C LEU A 233 32.42 -7.54 4.66
N LYS A 234 33.51 -6.95 4.20
CA LYS A 234 34.85 -7.56 4.16
C LYS A 234 35.60 -7.35 5.48
N LYS A 235 35.15 -6.41 6.30
CA LYS A 235 35.67 -6.14 7.62
C LYS A 235 34.52 -6.11 8.61
N MET A 236 34.68 -6.80 9.73
CA MET A 236 33.69 -6.82 10.79
C MET A 236 33.95 -5.68 11.79
N PRO A 237 32.89 -5.06 12.34
CA PRO A 237 33.05 -4.06 13.38
C PRO A 237 33.59 -4.69 14.69
N PRO A 238 34.16 -3.88 15.61
CA PRO A 238 34.29 -2.43 15.53
C PRO A 238 35.43 -1.98 14.61
N TYR A 239 35.19 -0.89 13.84
CA TYR A 239 36.16 -0.36 12.90
C TYR A 239 37.17 0.53 13.63
N LYS A 240 38.44 0.12 13.64
CA LYS A 240 39.56 0.84 14.31
C LYS A 240 40.23 1.89 13.41
N VAL A 241 40.00 1.78 12.12
CA VAL A 241 40.54 2.67 11.08
C VAL A 241 39.45 3.01 10.07
N GLU A 242 39.61 4.11 9.36
CA GLU A 242 38.73 4.46 8.26
C GLU A 242 38.88 3.47 7.11
N HIS A 243 37.76 3.15 6.47
CA HIS A 243 37.66 2.30 5.29
C HIS A 243 36.99 3.07 4.16
N ASN A 244 37.48 2.93 2.94
CA ASN A 244 36.73 3.33 1.76
C ASN A 244 35.72 2.24 1.37
N TRP A 245 34.81 2.52 0.42
CA TRP A 245 33.74 1.65 0.02
C TRP A 245 34.22 0.25 -0.42
N THR A 246 35.24 0.21 -1.28
CA THR A 246 35.78 -1.08 -1.78
C THR A 246 36.48 -1.88 -0.69
N SER A 247 37.21 -1.24 0.23
CA SER A 247 37.86 -1.95 1.33
C SER A 247 36.85 -2.50 2.36
N LEU A 248 35.69 -1.83 2.52
CA LEU A 248 34.67 -2.25 3.48
C LEU A 248 33.71 -3.31 2.88
N PHE A 249 33.25 -3.12 1.63
CA PHE A 249 32.22 -3.95 1.02
C PHE A 249 32.71 -4.86 -0.11
N GLY A 250 33.95 -4.69 -0.59
CA GLY A 250 34.54 -5.40 -1.72
C GLY A 250 34.57 -4.54 -2.99
N ASP A 251 35.37 -4.96 -3.96
CA ASP A 251 35.53 -4.25 -5.23
C ASP A 251 34.69 -4.94 -6.32
N ASP A 252 33.42 -4.59 -6.38
CA ASP A 252 32.48 -5.12 -7.36
C ASP A 252 31.29 -4.16 -7.57
N ILE A 253 30.50 -4.43 -8.62
CA ILE A 253 29.32 -3.66 -9.03
C ILE A 253 28.27 -3.50 -7.92
N TYR A 254 28.17 -4.44 -6.99
CA TYR A 254 27.24 -4.37 -5.86
C TYR A 254 27.69 -3.39 -4.79
N THR A 255 29.00 -3.16 -4.66
CA THR A 255 29.55 -2.09 -3.80
C THR A 255 29.29 -0.71 -4.40
N GLU A 256 29.28 -0.61 -5.73
CA GLU A 256 28.90 0.61 -6.43
C GLU A 256 27.42 0.95 -6.18
N GLU A 257 26.53 -0.05 -6.19
CA GLU A 257 25.12 0.13 -5.81
C GLU A 257 24.94 0.54 -4.34
N ILE A 258 25.69 -0.05 -3.41
CA ILE A 258 25.69 0.33 -1.98
C ILE A 258 26.07 1.82 -1.82
N PHE A 259 27.08 2.28 -2.56
CA PHE A 259 27.45 3.69 -2.57
C PHE A 259 26.34 4.58 -3.12
N GLN A 260 25.73 4.20 -4.24
CA GLN A 260 24.63 4.96 -4.84
C GLN A 260 23.41 5.01 -3.91
N THR A 261 23.11 3.91 -3.22
CA THR A 261 22.06 3.86 -2.20
C THR A 261 22.27 4.90 -1.11
N TRP A 262 23.51 5.01 -0.62
CA TRP A 262 23.86 6.01 0.38
C TRP A 262 23.64 7.44 -0.11
N THR A 263 24.02 7.72 -1.35
CA THR A 263 23.85 9.07 -1.92
C THR A 263 22.38 9.45 -2.07
N TYR A 264 21.54 8.53 -2.52
CA TYR A 264 20.10 8.75 -2.63
C TYR A 264 19.41 8.88 -1.27
N ALA A 265 19.70 7.97 -0.35
CA ALA A 265 19.11 8.02 1.00
C ALA A 265 19.46 9.35 1.71
N THR A 266 20.70 9.81 1.62
CA THR A 266 21.12 11.09 2.22
C THR A 266 20.58 12.32 1.49
N TYR A 267 20.32 12.23 0.20
CA TYR A 267 19.62 13.27 -0.56
C TYR A 267 18.16 13.39 -0.07
N VAL A 268 17.42 12.30 -0.09
CA VAL A 268 16.02 12.23 0.38
C VAL A 268 15.90 12.66 1.86
N GLN A 269 16.86 12.29 2.70
CA GLN A 269 16.93 12.77 4.09
C GLN A 269 16.88 14.29 4.20
N GLN A 270 17.61 14.98 3.33
CA GLN A 270 17.68 16.45 3.40
C GLN A 270 16.38 17.12 2.97
N LEU A 271 15.63 16.52 2.03
CA LEU A 271 14.29 16.97 1.68
C LEU A 271 13.32 16.71 2.83
N ALA A 272 13.25 15.45 3.28
CA ALA A 272 12.34 15.01 4.33
C ALA A 272 12.53 15.79 5.64
N GLU A 273 13.76 15.94 6.10
CA GLU A 273 14.08 16.70 7.32
C GLU A 273 13.67 18.17 7.21
N ALA A 274 13.92 18.81 6.06
CA ALA A 274 13.55 20.20 5.83
C ALA A 274 12.02 20.35 5.81
N GLY A 275 11.31 19.46 5.13
CA GLY A 275 9.85 19.47 5.08
C GLY A 275 9.21 19.25 6.46
N ARG A 276 9.72 18.29 7.25
CA ARG A 276 9.23 18.00 8.60
C ARG A 276 9.37 19.18 9.56
N LYS A 277 10.42 19.98 9.43
CA LYS A 277 10.60 21.21 10.23
C LYS A 277 9.51 22.24 9.98
N ILE A 278 8.89 22.20 8.80
CA ILE A 278 7.81 23.12 8.39
C ILE A 278 6.44 22.53 8.77
N TYR A 279 6.20 21.30 8.37
CA TYR A 279 4.95 20.59 8.63
C TYR A 279 5.24 19.09 8.78
N ASN A 280 5.03 18.55 9.98
CA ASN A 280 5.47 17.19 10.33
C ASN A 280 4.45 16.13 9.88
N LEU A 281 4.32 15.91 8.57
CA LEU A 281 3.55 14.80 8.00
C LEU A 281 4.35 13.48 8.00
N PRO A 282 3.69 12.32 8.07
CA PRO A 282 4.30 11.05 7.72
C PRO A 282 4.88 11.08 6.30
N MET A 283 6.07 10.48 6.12
CA MET A 283 6.77 10.45 4.84
C MET A 283 7.23 9.04 4.49
N TYR A 284 7.16 8.71 3.21
CA TYR A 284 7.68 7.46 2.69
C TYR A 284 8.43 7.64 1.38
N VAL A 285 9.15 6.61 0.98
CA VAL A 285 9.71 6.43 -0.35
C VAL A 285 9.25 5.08 -0.90
N ASN A 286 9.10 4.99 -2.21
CA ASN A 286 8.74 3.76 -2.91
C ASN A 286 9.91 3.22 -3.74
N VAL A 287 9.77 2.01 -4.25
CA VAL A 287 10.85 1.30 -4.94
C VAL A 287 10.38 0.59 -6.20
N ALA A 288 11.04 0.87 -7.32
CA ALA A 288 11.04 -0.03 -8.47
C ALA A 288 11.87 -1.28 -8.13
N LEU A 289 11.23 -2.45 -8.17
CA LEU A 289 11.88 -3.69 -7.78
C LEU A 289 13.03 -4.09 -8.72
N ASN A 290 14.03 -4.75 -8.14
CA ASN A 290 15.08 -5.38 -8.91
C ASN A 290 14.55 -6.64 -9.61
N SER A 291 14.51 -6.63 -10.93
CA SER A 291 14.09 -7.78 -11.73
C SER A 291 15.01 -8.98 -11.51
N ARG A 292 14.40 -10.18 -11.44
CA ARG A 292 15.14 -11.44 -11.22
C ARG A 292 16.22 -11.68 -12.26
N GLY A 293 17.42 -12.08 -11.83
CA GLY A 293 18.56 -12.37 -12.69
C GLY A 293 19.29 -11.16 -13.26
N ARG A 294 18.85 -9.93 -12.95
CA ARG A 294 19.53 -8.69 -13.34
C ARG A 294 20.54 -8.24 -12.30
N LYS A 295 21.54 -7.49 -12.77
CA LYS A 295 22.60 -6.88 -11.96
C LYS A 295 22.36 -5.38 -11.78
N PRO A 296 22.98 -4.73 -10.78
CA PRO A 296 22.96 -3.28 -10.65
C PRO A 296 23.28 -2.56 -11.96
N GLY A 297 22.54 -1.50 -12.26
CA GLY A 297 22.53 -0.81 -13.55
C GLY A 297 21.56 -1.37 -14.58
N GLN A 298 21.05 -2.58 -14.40
CA GLN A 298 20.02 -3.20 -15.27
C GLN A 298 18.59 -3.09 -14.70
N TYR A 299 18.48 -2.50 -13.54
CA TYR A 299 17.27 -2.09 -12.84
C TYR A 299 17.56 -0.77 -12.11
N PRO A 300 16.56 -0.02 -11.63
CA PRO A 300 16.77 1.19 -10.83
C PRO A 300 17.55 0.88 -9.55
N SER A 301 18.88 1.06 -9.62
CA SER A 301 19.83 0.67 -8.57
C SER A 301 19.96 1.74 -7.50
N GLY A 302 20.13 1.32 -6.25
CA GLY A 302 20.30 2.24 -5.12
C GLY A 302 18.99 2.78 -4.51
N GLY A 303 17.83 2.46 -5.07
CA GLY A 303 16.53 2.71 -4.44
C GLY A 303 16.36 1.89 -3.15
N PRO A 304 15.21 2.02 -2.44
CA PRO A 304 14.96 1.29 -1.18
C PRO A 304 14.65 -0.19 -1.41
N LEU A 305 15.51 -0.87 -2.15
CA LEU A 305 15.46 -2.30 -2.43
C LEU A 305 15.59 -3.12 -1.14
N ALA A 306 14.89 -4.25 -1.08
CA ALA A 306 14.82 -5.07 0.12
C ALA A 306 16.20 -5.39 0.74
N HIS A 307 17.20 -5.68 -0.10
CA HIS A 307 18.57 -5.97 0.36
C HIS A 307 19.37 -4.73 0.79
N LEU A 308 18.88 -3.51 0.53
CA LEU A 308 19.51 -2.23 0.84
C LEU A 308 18.77 -1.43 1.92
N ILE A 309 17.73 -2.00 2.51
CA ILE A 309 16.87 -1.36 3.53
C ILE A 309 17.69 -0.77 4.70
N ASP A 310 18.72 -1.47 5.18
CA ASP A 310 19.58 -0.97 6.25
C ASP A 310 20.26 0.35 5.93
N LEU A 311 20.66 0.52 4.67
CA LEU A 311 21.32 1.77 4.21
C LEU A 311 20.32 2.92 4.16
N TRP A 312 19.07 2.64 3.75
CA TRP A 312 18.00 3.63 3.73
C TRP A 312 17.60 4.05 5.15
N HIS A 313 17.43 3.12 6.08
CA HIS A 313 17.16 3.46 7.48
C HIS A 313 18.30 4.27 8.12
N CYS A 314 19.56 3.98 7.75
CA CYS A 314 20.69 4.76 8.22
C CYS A 314 20.76 6.15 7.57
N GLY A 315 20.62 6.20 6.23
CA GLY A 315 20.83 7.41 5.45
C GLY A 315 19.66 8.38 5.46
N ALA A 316 18.43 7.86 5.64
CA ALA A 316 17.18 8.63 5.60
C ALA A 316 16.28 8.40 6.82
N PRO A 317 16.75 8.65 8.06
CA PRO A 317 15.97 8.40 9.29
C PRO A 317 14.72 9.28 9.42
N SER A 318 14.54 10.29 8.59
CA SER A 318 13.31 11.09 8.52
C SER A 318 12.23 10.48 7.62
N ILE A 319 12.49 9.36 6.98
CA ILE A 319 11.50 8.57 6.25
C ILE A 319 10.92 7.52 7.19
N ASP A 320 9.60 7.46 7.29
CA ASP A 320 8.91 6.55 8.21
C ASP A 320 8.74 5.14 7.64
N VAL A 321 8.57 5.04 6.31
CA VAL A 321 8.22 3.78 5.64
C VAL A 321 8.93 3.68 4.29
N LEU A 322 9.44 2.48 3.99
CA LEU A 322 9.93 2.10 2.67
C LEU A 322 8.84 1.25 2.01
N GLY A 323 8.11 1.84 1.06
CA GLY A 323 7.01 1.20 0.33
C GLY A 323 7.51 0.28 -0.78
N VAL A 324 6.69 -0.71 -1.15
CA VAL A 324 7.02 -1.68 -2.19
C VAL A 324 6.04 -1.61 -3.36
N ASP A 325 6.56 -1.40 -4.59
CA ASP A 325 5.79 -1.35 -5.82
C ASP A 325 5.84 -2.71 -6.50
N ILE A 326 4.69 -3.39 -6.56
CA ILE A 326 4.65 -4.81 -6.91
C ILE A 326 4.19 -5.00 -8.36
N TYR A 327 5.15 -5.09 -9.26
CA TYR A 327 4.93 -5.39 -10.69
C TYR A 327 5.49 -6.76 -11.11
N ASP A 328 6.17 -7.45 -10.21
CA ASP A 328 6.79 -8.77 -10.43
C ASP A 328 5.93 -9.89 -9.81
N ILE A 329 6.19 -11.12 -10.22
CA ILE A 329 5.58 -12.33 -9.66
C ILE A 329 6.08 -12.59 -8.22
N GLY A 330 5.33 -13.35 -7.44
CA GLY A 330 5.74 -13.75 -6.09
C GLY A 330 5.26 -12.75 -5.02
N TYR A 331 4.01 -12.32 -5.12
CA TYR A 331 3.38 -11.38 -4.21
C TYR A 331 3.70 -11.62 -2.73
N LYS A 332 3.44 -12.82 -2.21
CA LYS A 332 3.71 -13.16 -0.80
C LYS A 332 5.18 -13.01 -0.40
N ASP A 333 6.10 -13.36 -1.30
CA ASP A 333 7.55 -13.24 -1.06
C ASP A 333 7.97 -11.77 -0.96
N TRP A 334 7.43 -10.90 -1.82
CA TRP A 334 7.69 -9.46 -1.73
C TRP A 334 7.14 -8.85 -0.45
N LEU A 335 5.93 -9.22 -0.01
CA LEU A 335 5.39 -8.74 1.26
C LEU A 335 6.28 -9.12 2.44
N ASN A 336 6.74 -10.39 2.50
CA ASN A 336 7.64 -10.85 3.55
C ASN A 336 8.99 -10.11 3.59
N ARG A 337 9.48 -9.64 2.46
CA ARG A 337 10.76 -8.89 2.38
C ARG A 337 10.65 -7.46 2.90
N TYR A 338 9.45 -6.85 2.80
CA TYR A 338 9.23 -5.46 3.22
C TYR A 338 8.51 -5.34 4.56
N HIS A 339 7.79 -6.37 5.01
CA HIS A 339 7.17 -6.42 6.33
C HIS A 339 8.22 -6.81 7.38
N LEU A 340 8.87 -5.81 7.97
CA LEU A 340 9.98 -5.98 8.91
C LEU A 340 9.68 -5.26 10.23
N PRO A 341 10.31 -5.67 11.36
CA PRO A 341 10.09 -5.01 12.66
C PRO A 341 10.34 -3.50 12.68
N ASN A 342 11.14 -3.00 11.74
CA ASN A 342 11.46 -1.59 11.58
C ASN A 342 10.92 -0.99 10.27
N ASN A 343 10.10 -1.72 9.53
CA ASN A 343 9.45 -1.26 8.30
C ASN A 343 8.05 -1.84 8.19
N PRO A 344 7.00 -1.14 8.65
CA PRO A 344 5.62 -1.59 8.48
C PRO A 344 5.26 -1.68 7.01
N LEU A 345 4.41 -2.64 6.65
CA LEU A 345 4.08 -2.89 5.25
C LEU A 345 3.16 -1.78 4.69
N PHE A 346 3.60 -1.18 3.60
CA PHE A 346 2.82 -0.30 2.73
C PHE A 346 3.03 -0.69 1.27
N ILE A 347 1.93 -0.83 0.52
CA ILE A 347 1.93 -1.16 -0.91
C ILE A 347 1.36 0.06 -1.64
N PRO A 348 2.20 1.07 -1.96
CA PRO A 348 1.75 2.28 -2.65
C PRO A 348 1.41 2.02 -4.11
N GLU A 349 2.10 1.05 -4.75
CA GLU A 349 1.81 0.64 -6.12
C GLU A 349 1.71 -0.88 -6.25
N ILE A 350 0.75 -1.34 -7.03
CA ILE A 350 0.68 -2.71 -7.54
C ILE A 350 0.04 -2.69 -8.92
N ARG A 351 0.42 -3.64 -9.79
CA ARG A 351 -0.18 -3.78 -11.13
C ARG A 351 -1.69 -3.98 -10.99
N LEU A 352 -2.48 -3.16 -11.70
CA LEU A 352 -3.95 -3.19 -11.64
C LEU A 352 -4.51 -4.43 -12.32
N GLU A 353 -5.05 -5.35 -11.51
CA GLU A 353 -5.67 -6.61 -11.97
C GLU A 353 -6.84 -6.99 -11.04
N ASP A 354 -7.79 -7.80 -11.53
CA ASP A 354 -8.95 -8.26 -10.74
C ASP A 354 -8.55 -9.02 -9.47
N LYS A 355 -7.44 -9.75 -9.51
CA LYS A 355 -6.89 -10.50 -8.36
C LYS A 355 -6.43 -9.61 -7.21
N ASP A 356 -6.20 -8.31 -7.44
CA ASP A 356 -5.79 -7.38 -6.38
C ASP A 356 -6.85 -7.26 -5.28
N ALA A 357 -8.10 -7.54 -5.60
CA ALA A 357 -9.16 -7.70 -4.61
C ALA A 357 -8.78 -8.75 -3.54
N MET A 358 -8.22 -9.89 -3.97
CA MET A 358 -7.79 -10.97 -3.05
C MET A 358 -6.47 -10.61 -2.38
N TYR A 359 -5.57 -9.93 -3.08
CA TYR A 359 -4.30 -9.47 -2.56
C TYR A 359 -4.47 -8.44 -1.44
N ALA A 360 -5.42 -7.52 -1.58
CA ALA A 360 -5.78 -6.55 -0.53
C ALA A 360 -6.21 -7.24 0.77
N LEU A 361 -7.06 -8.27 0.68
CA LEU A 361 -7.49 -9.05 1.86
C LEU A 361 -6.30 -9.65 2.60
N TYR A 362 -5.36 -10.24 1.86
CA TYR A 362 -4.17 -10.86 2.46
C TYR A 362 -3.23 -9.81 3.07
N ALA A 363 -3.01 -8.70 2.38
CA ALA A 363 -2.18 -7.61 2.90
C ALA A 363 -2.72 -7.04 4.21
N PHE A 364 -4.01 -6.70 4.27
CA PHE A 364 -4.61 -6.15 5.47
C PHE A 364 -4.77 -7.16 6.60
N GLY A 365 -5.19 -8.40 6.26
CA GLY A 365 -5.55 -9.40 7.28
C GLY A 365 -4.36 -10.16 7.85
N HIS A 366 -3.36 -10.51 7.03
CA HIS A 366 -2.20 -11.31 7.44
C HIS A 366 -1.02 -10.42 7.86
N HIS A 367 -0.71 -9.41 7.05
CA HIS A 367 0.44 -8.53 7.28
C HIS A 367 0.09 -7.27 8.09
N GLY A 368 -1.19 -6.97 8.29
CA GLY A 368 -1.57 -5.69 8.91
C GLY A 368 -1.06 -4.48 8.12
N ALA A 369 -1.08 -4.56 6.79
CA ALA A 369 -0.61 -3.48 5.93
C ALA A 369 -1.30 -2.15 6.26
N MET A 370 -0.56 -1.06 6.16
CA MET A 370 -1.09 0.30 6.35
C MET A 370 -2.01 0.72 5.22
N GLY A 371 -1.68 0.28 4.00
CA GLY A 371 -2.39 0.63 2.79
C GLY A 371 -2.10 -0.32 1.63
N PHE A 372 -3.04 -0.33 0.68
CA PHE A 372 -2.97 -1.12 -0.54
C PHE A 372 -3.56 -0.30 -1.70
N CYS A 373 -2.74 -0.01 -2.74
CA CYS A 373 -3.06 0.98 -3.76
C CYS A 373 -2.69 0.48 -5.16
N PRO A 374 -3.62 -0.09 -5.94
CA PRO A 374 -3.39 -0.39 -7.36
C PRO A 374 -3.09 0.89 -8.16
N PHE A 375 -2.13 0.79 -9.10
CA PHE A 375 -1.70 1.90 -9.97
C PHE A 375 -2.68 2.11 -11.14
N SER A 376 -2.89 3.36 -11.54
CA SER A 376 -3.89 3.77 -12.55
C SER A 376 -5.30 3.30 -12.22
N ILE A 377 -5.67 3.40 -10.96
CA ILE A 377 -6.94 2.89 -10.43
C ILE A 377 -8.17 3.59 -11.06
N GLU A 378 -8.01 4.80 -11.59
CA GLU A 378 -9.04 5.52 -12.31
C GLU A 378 -9.53 4.81 -13.58
N ASP A 379 -8.70 3.93 -14.14
CA ASP A 379 -9.05 3.12 -15.31
C ASP A 379 -9.82 1.85 -14.96
N TYR A 380 -9.93 1.51 -13.67
CA TYR A 380 -10.60 0.29 -13.23
C TYR A 380 -12.13 0.44 -13.30
N PRO A 381 -12.84 -0.50 -13.94
CA PRO A 381 -14.29 -0.39 -14.10
C PRO A 381 -15.03 -0.59 -12.77
N LEU A 382 -16.07 0.22 -12.51
CA LEU A 382 -16.95 0.05 -11.34
C LEU A 382 -17.73 -1.27 -11.38
N TYR A 383 -18.12 -1.68 -12.58
CA TYR A 383 -18.91 -2.89 -12.80
C TYR A 383 -18.12 -3.93 -13.59
N ALA A 384 -18.27 -5.18 -13.22
CA ALA A 384 -17.70 -6.30 -13.98
C ALA A 384 -18.24 -6.30 -15.41
N LYS A 385 -17.38 -6.67 -16.37
CA LYS A 385 -17.83 -6.88 -17.76
C LYS A 385 -18.81 -8.07 -17.76
N ALA A 386 -19.94 -7.92 -18.46
CA ALA A 386 -20.88 -9.03 -18.66
C ALA A 386 -20.14 -10.20 -19.33
N SER A 387 -20.21 -11.38 -18.73
CA SER A 387 -19.60 -12.57 -19.32
C SER A 387 -20.35 -12.95 -20.57
N SER A 388 -19.63 -13.25 -21.66
CA SER A 388 -20.25 -13.75 -22.89
C SER A 388 -21.00 -15.08 -22.68
N LYS A 389 -20.75 -15.79 -21.58
CA LYS A 389 -21.48 -17.01 -21.16
C LYS A 389 -22.87 -16.68 -20.60
N ASP A 390 -23.08 -15.51 -20.00
CA ASP A 390 -24.38 -15.09 -19.46
C ASP A 390 -25.37 -14.73 -20.59
N MET A 391 -24.85 -14.39 -21.77
CA MET A 391 -25.66 -14.10 -22.95
C MET A 391 -26.11 -15.37 -23.74
N THR A 392 -25.47 -16.52 -23.51
CA THR A 392 -25.79 -17.76 -24.26
C THR A 392 -26.84 -18.64 -23.60
N THR A 393 -27.29 -18.33 -22.39
CA THR A 393 -28.35 -19.06 -21.66
C THR A 393 -29.71 -18.40 -21.75
N MET A 394 -29.85 -17.23 -22.39
CA MET A 394 -31.17 -16.64 -22.68
C MET A 394 -31.71 -17.23 -23.97
N ASP A 395 -32.77 -18.02 -23.83
CA ASP A 395 -33.56 -18.46 -24.98
C ASP A 395 -34.27 -17.26 -25.63
N LEU A 396 -33.77 -16.83 -26.78
CA LEU A 396 -34.24 -15.66 -27.52
C LEU A 396 -35.59 -15.88 -28.26
N SER A 397 -36.43 -16.78 -27.80
CA SER A 397 -37.62 -17.20 -28.57
C SER A 397 -38.92 -16.47 -28.28
N GLN A 398 -39.01 -15.55 -27.32
CA GLN A 398 -40.23 -14.73 -27.13
C GLN A 398 -39.97 -13.35 -26.51
N ASP A 399 -40.42 -12.31 -27.23
CA ASP A 399 -40.54 -10.89 -26.86
C ASP A 399 -39.25 -10.03 -26.75
N ASP A 400 -38.78 -9.60 -27.90
CA ASP A 400 -37.66 -8.64 -28.08
C ASP A 400 -37.87 -7.28 -27.37
N GLN A 401 -39.09 -6.90 -27.03
CA GLN A 401 -39.35 -5.61 -26.35
C GLN A 401 -39.28 -5.70 -24.82
N LEU A 402 -39.62 -6.84 -24.22
CA LEU A 402 -39.41 -7.04 -22.79
C LEU A 402 -37.93 -7.28 -22.43
N ASN A 403 -37.18 -7.87 -23.36
CA ASN A 403 -35.76 -8.16 -23.17
C ASN A 403 -34.88 -6.90 -23.23
N ALA A 404 -35.28 -5.86 -23.97
CA ALA A 404 -34.60 -4.56 -23.95
C ALA A 404 -34.75 -3.86 -22.59
N PHE A 405 -35.90 -4.00 -21.92
CA PHE A 405 -36.10 -3.51 -20.54
C PHE A 405 -35.39 -4.37 -19.49
N ALA A 406 -35.30 -5.69 -19.70
CA ALA A 406 -34.61 -6.60 -18.80
C ALA A 406 -33.08 -6.47 -18.91
N SER A 407 -32.54 -6.14 -20.08
CA SER A 407 -31.11 -5.92 -20.27
C SER A 407 -30.60 -4.64 -19.60
N ASP A 408 -31.45 -3.64 -19.39
CA ASP A 408 -31.09 -2.41 -18.66
C ASP A 408 -31.16 -2.62 -17.13
N HIS A 409 -31.80 -3.72 -16.66
CA HIS A 409 -31.90 -4.13 -15.26
C HIS A 409 -31.18 -5.46 -14.97
N ALA A 410 -30.43 -6.04 -15.91
CA ALA A 410 -29.46 -7.08 -15.57
C ALA A 410 -28.56 -6.51 -14.48
N SER A 411 -28.63 -7.08 -13.27
CA SER A 411 -27.92 -6.63 -12.08
C SER A 411 -26.44 -6.44 -12.44
N ARG A 412 -26.00 -5.18 -12.60
CA ARG A 412 -24.60 -4.86 -12.84
C ARG A 412 -23.85 -5.24 -11.57
N HIS A 413 -23.18 -6.38 -11.58
CA HIS A 413 -22.33 -6.79 -10.47
C HIS A 413 -21.11 -5.85 -10.41
N LEU A 414 -20.79 -5.40 -9.20
CA LEU A 414 -19.58 -4.62 -8.98
C LEU A 414 -18.36 -5.45 -9.39
N SER A 415 -17.34 -4.78 -9.89
CA SER A 415 -16.04 -5.40 -10.17
C SER A 415 -15.38 -5.92 -8.89
N PRO A 416 -14.42 -6.86 -8.98
CA PRO A 416 -13.78 -7.47 -7.82
C PRO A 416 -13.22 -6.47 -6.81
N ILE A 417 -12.42 -5.49 -7.25
CA ILE A 417 -11.83 -4.47 -6.36
C ILE A 417 -12.94 -3.63 -5.71
N ALA A 418 -13.92 -3.14 -6.49
CA ALA A 418 -15.01 -2.34 -5.93
C ALA A 418 -15.83 -3.12 -4.90
N SER A 419 -16.05 -4.42 -5.12
CA SER A 419 -16.74 -5.30 -4.18
C SER A 419 -15.96 -5.43 -2.88
N ILE A 420 -14.69 -5.80 -2.95
CA ILE A 420 -13.85 -6.00 -1.77
C ILE A 420 -13.58 -4.69 -1.03
N TYR A 421 -13.32 -3.59 -1.73
CA TYR A 421 -13.08 -2.30 -1.08
C TYR A 421 -14.30 -1.84 -0.27
N LYS A 422 -15.51 -2.01 -0.80
CA LYS A 422 -16.75 -1.71 -0.03
C LYS A 422 -16.90 -2.60 1.20
N LEU A 423 -16.53 -3.87 1.11
CA LEU A 423 -16.55 -4.77 2.28
C LEU A 423 -15.47 -4.43 3.29
N LEU A 424 -14.26 -4.09 2.83
CA LEU A 424 -13.17 -3.62 3.70
C LEU A 424 -13.57 -2.32 4.43
N ARG A 425 -14.22 -1.38 3.75
CA ARG A 425 -14.74 -0.15 4.37
C ARG A 425 -15.77 -0.44 5.48
N GLN A 426 -16.64 -1.44 5.28
CA GLN A 426 -17.56 -1.88 6.32
C GLN A 426 -16.84 -2.53 7.51
N ALA A 427 -15.86 -3.39 7.23
CA ALA A 427 -15.13 -4.14 8.23
C ALA A 427 -13.96 -3.36 8.86
N GLU A 428 -13.60 -2.18 8.36
CA GLU A 428 -12.44 -1.39 8.78
C GLU A 428 -12.32 -1.24 10.31
N PRO A 429 -13.37 -0.89 11.07
CA PRO A 429 -13.26 -0.77 12.52
C PRO A 429 -12.90 -2.10 13.20
N LEU A 430 -13.39 -3.23 12.69
CA LEU A 430 -13.11 -4.55 13.23
C LEU A 430 -11.69 -5.02 12.89
N ILE A 431 -11.21 -4.68 11.69
CA ILE A 431 -9.84 -4.97 11.25
C ILE A 431 -8.86 -4.17 12.10
N ILE A 432 -9.07 -2.86 12.25
CA ILE A 432 -8.22 -1.97 13.07
C ILE A 432 -8.14 -2.46 14.52
N GLU A 433 -9.27 -2.89 15.11
CA GLU A 433 -9.30 -3.40 16.49
C GLU A 433 -8.47 -4.68 16.66
N ARG A 434 -8.37 -5.50 15.61
CA ARG A 434 -7.72 -6.83 15.67
C ARG A 434 -6.35 -6.87 15.02
N GLN A 435 -5.94 -5.80 14.35
CA GLN A 435 -4.64 -5.70 13.68
C GLN A 435 -3.50 -6.02 14.65
N GLY A 436 -2.57 -6.88 14.24
CA GLY A 436 -1.45 -7.33 15.06
C GLY A 436 -1.82 -8.26 16.22
N THR A 437 -3.06 -8.74 16.30
CA THR A 437 -3.50 -9.70 17.34
C THR A 437 -3.71 -11.10 16.77
N LYS A 438 -3.76 -12.11 17.62
CA LYS A 438 -4.11 -13.50 17.25
C LYS A 438 -5.60 -13.69 16.92
N ASN A 439 -6.41 -12.62 17.01
CA ASN A 439 -7.84 -12.66 16.72
C ASN A 439 -8.17 -12.34 15.25
N MET A 440 -7.16 -12.13 14.42
CA MET A 440 -7.32 -11.93 12.99
C MET A 440 -6.17 -12.60 12.23
N ASP A 441 -6.50 -13.21 11.12
CA ASP A 441 -5.54 -13.68 10.12
C ASP A 441 -6.21 -13.74 8.74
N ALA A 442 -5.43 -13.88 7.67
CA ALA A 442 -5.94 -14.00 6.32
C ALA A 442 -5.23 -15.12 5.55
N VAL A 443 -5.98 -15.67 4.62
CA VAL A 443 -5.49 -16.69 3.69
C VAL A 443 -5.62 -16.17 2.27
N LEU A 444 -4.56 -16.36 1.48
CA LEU A 444 -4.55 -16.16 0.04
C LEU A 444 -4.24 -17.51 -0.63
N LEU A 445 -5.15 -17.98 -1.47
CA LEU A 445 -5.04 -19.22 -2.22
C LEU A 445 -4.81 -18.92 -3.70
N ASP A 446 -3.96 -19.70 -4.31
CA ASP A 446 -3.59 -19.65 -5.72
C ASP A 446 -3.44 -21.08 -6.29
N ASN A 447 -3.05 -21.21 -7.55
CA ASN A 447 -2.88 -22.50 -8.20
C ASN A 447 -1.82 -23.40 -7.55
N ASN A 448 -0.85 -22.83 -6.83
CA ASN A 448 0.22 -23.58 -6.16
C ASN A 448 -0.16 -23.91 -4.71
N ASN A 449 -1.02 -23.10 -4.09
CA ASN A 449 -1.42 -23.21 -2.68
C ASN A 449 -2.95 -23.16 -2.60
N ARG A 450 -3.61 -24.32 -2.76
CA ARG A 450 -5.07 -24.44 -2.83
C ARG A 450 -5.75 -24.63 -1.47
N GLU A 451 -4.97 -24.77 -0.41
CA GLU A 451 -5.46 -24.84 0.98
C GLU A 451 -4.45 -24.27 1.97
N ALA A 452 -4.96 -23.78 3.10
CA ALA A 452 -4.17 -23.31 4.23
C ALA A 452 -4.92 -23.55 5.55
N GLU A 453 -4.21 -23.53 6.67
CA GLU A 453 -4.79 -23.73 7.99
C GLU A 453 -4.54 -22.52 8.90
N ILE A 454 -5.54 -22.19 9.70
CA ILE A 454 -5.45 -21.23 10.80
C ILE A 454 -5.82 -21.93 12.08
N ILE A 455 -4.96 -21.85 13.09
CA ILE A 455 -5.27 -22.32 14.45
C ILE A 455 -5.75 -21.10 15.27
N THR A 456 -7.01 -21.13 15.66
CA THR A 456 -7.60 -20.04 16.43
C THR A 456 -7.18 -20.08 17.90
N PRO A 457 -7.28 -18.96 18.65
CA PRO A 457 -7.07 -18.94 20.10
C PRO A 457 -7.96 -19.90 20.90
N ASP A 458 -9.10 -20.29 20.31
CA ASP A 458 -10.03 -21.26 20.91
C ASP A 458 -9.61 -22.73 20.72
N GLY A 459 -8.45 -22.97 20.12
CA GLY A 459 -7.98 -24.32 19.81
C GLY A 459 -8.84 -25.00 18.73
N ILE A 460 -9.33 -24.22 17.77
CA ILE A 460 -10.03 -24.70 16.58
C ILE A 460 -9.12 -24.55 15.37
N ARG A 461 -8.95 -25.64 14.61
CA ARG A 461 -8.33 -25.62 13.29
C ARG A 461 -9.40 -25.25 12.28
N LEU A 462 -9.17 -24.15 11.57
CA LEU A 462 -9.92 -23.74 10.38
C LEU A 462 -9.10 -24.08 9.16
N THR A 463 -9.55 -25.06 8.36
CA THR A 463 -8.90 -25.42 7.09
C THR A 463 -9.62 -24.69 5.98
N VAL A 464 -8.96 -23.73 5.38
CA VAL A 464 -9.46 -22.90 4.26
C VAL A 464 -9.00 -23.50 2.95
N LYS A 465 -9.93 -23.84 2.08
CA LYS A 465 -9.69 -24.40 0.74
C LYS A 465 -10.28 -23.50 -0.32
N HIS A 466 -9.72 -23.55 -1.52
CA HIS A 466 -10.37 -22.95 -2.66
C HIS A 466 -11.73 -23.61 -2.92
N SER A 467 -12.80 -22.81 -3.17
CA SER A 467 -14.16 -23.35 -3.31
C SER A 467 -14.30 -24.33 -4.48
N TYR A 468 -13.51 -24.17 -5.53
CA TYR A 468 -13.45 -25.10 -6.66
C TYR A 468 -12.95 -26.50 -6.28
N SER A 469 -12.31 -26.68 -5.13
CA SER A 469 -11.94 -28.02 -4.61
C SER A 469 -13.15 -28.92 -4.33
N LEU A 470 -14.35 -28.35 -4.24
CA LEU A 470 -15.60 -29.10 -4.10
C LEU A 470 -16.05 -29.77 -5.41
N GLY A 471 -15.54 -29.31 -6.57
CA GLY A 471 -15.71 -29.96 -7.87
C GLY A 471 -17.02 -29.68 -8.62
N TRP A 472 -17.97 -28.99 -8.02
CA TRP A 472 -19.30 -28.74 -8.64
C TRP A 472 -19.53 -27.30 -9.13
N GLU A 473 -18.63 -26.35 -8.78
CA GLU A 473 -18.76 -24.97 -9.24
C GLU A 473 -18.31 -24.85 -10.73
N PRO A 474 -18.92 -23.94 -11.50
CA PRO A 474 -18.43 -23.61 -12.82
C PRO A 474 -16.95 -23.17 -12.76
N GLY A 475 -16.11 -23.70 -13.63
CA GLY A 475 -14.66 -23.45 -13.60
C GLY A 475 -13.85 -24.38 -12.71
N ALA A 476 -14.48 -25.21 -11.85
CA ALA A 476 -13.74 -26.15 -10.97
C ALA A 476 -12.91 -27.20 -11.74
N LYS A 477 -13.22 -27.44 -13.02
CA LYS A 477 -12.52 -28.35 -13.91
C LYS A 477 -11.47 -27.66 -14.79
N ASP A 478 -11.35 -26.35 -14.71
CA ASP A 478 -10.36 -25.59 -15.46
C ASP A 478 -8.96 -25.87 -14.91
N GLU A 479 -7.95 -25.80 -15.76
CA GLU A 479 -6.55 -26.05 -15.36
C GLU A 479 -6.06 -25.02 -14.35
N THR A 480 -6.49 -23.76 -14.52
CA THR A 480 -6.14 -22.64 -13.64
C THR A 480 -7.37 -22.10 -12.92
N TRP A 481 -7.21 -21.86 -11.63
CA TRP A 481 -8.24 -21.25 -10.80
C TRP A 481 -7.90 -19.79 -10.49
N PRO A 482 -8.88 -18.87 -10.43
CA PRO A 482 -8.62 -17.52 -9.99
C PRO A 482 -8.14 -17.52 -8.54
N GLU A 483 -7.46 -16.47 -8.11
CA GLU A 483 -7.09 -16.28 -6.71
C GLU A 483 -8.34 -16.22 -5.82
N ALA A 484 -8.23 -16.81 -4.63
CA ALA A 484 -9.25 -16.79 -3.60
C ALA A 484 -8.62 -16.34 -2.28
N ALA A 485 -9.35 -15.56 -1.50
CA ALA A 485 -8.83 -15.09 -0.22
C ALA A 485 -9.94 -14.81 0.78
N CYS A 486 -9.56 -14.84 2.05
CA CYS A 486 -10.42 -14.32 3.11
C CYS A 486 -9.63 -13.76 4.28
N ILE A 487 -10.23 -12.79 4.97
CA ILE A 487 -9.86 -12.40 6.33
C ILE A 487 -10.81 -13.13 7.28
N ILE A 488 -10.25 -13.78 8.30
CA ILE A 488 -11.01 -14.41 9.39
C ILE A 488 -10.75 -13.62 10.66
N MET A 489 -11.82 -13.16 11.31
CA MET A 489 -11.78 -12.38 12.54
C MET A 489 -12.56 -13.10 13.64
N ARG A 490 -11.88 -13.37 14.76
CA ARG A 490 -12.53 -13.86 15.97
C ARG A 490 -13.19 -12.68 16.69
N LEU A 491 -14.49 -12.78 16.96
CA LEU A 491 -15.25 -11.78 17.71
C LEU A 491 -15.28 -12.11 19.21
N ASP A 492 -15.53 -13.38 19.52
CA ASP A 492 -15.57 -13.95 20.86
C ASP A 492 -15.26 -15.46 20.79
N LYS A 493 -15.35 -16.16 21.89
CA LYS A 493 -15.17 -17.62 21.93
C LYS A 493 -16.11 -18.31 20.95
N GLU A 494 -15.54 -19.07 20.00
CA GLU A 494 -16.27 -19.83 18.97
C GLU A 494 -17.18 -18.98 18.08
N ASP A 495 -16.92 -17.65 18.00
CA ASP A 495 -17.69 -16.66 17.26
C ASP A 495 -16.79 -15.89 16.29
N TYR A 496 -17.10 -15.96 14.98
CA TYR A 496 -16.19 -15.50 13.93
C TYR A 496 -16.90 -14.74 12.81
N LEU A 497 -16.15 -13.83 12.19
CA LEU A 497 -16.48 -13.28 10.86
C LEU A 497 -15.48 -13.79 9.83
N VAL A 498 -15.96 -14.03 8.63
CA VAL A 498 -15.14 -14.23 7.44
C VAL A 498 -15.57 -13.25 6.37
N LEU A 499 -14.58 -12.56 5.76
CA LEU A 499 -14.75 -11.63 4.66
C LEU A 499 -13.91 -12.14 3.50
N GLY A 500 -14.48 -12.37 2.32
CA GLY A 500 -13.70 -12.88 1.20
C GLY A 500 -14.49 -13.36 0.00
N SER A 501 -13.81 -14.17 -0.83
CA SER A 501 -14.36 -14.79 -2.04
C SER A 501 -13.59 -16.07 -2.40
N GLY A 502 -14.27 -17.01 -3.05
CA GLY A 502 -13.67 -18.22 -3.61
C GLY A 502 -13.25 -19.26 -2.57
N ILE A 503 -13.79 -19.24 -1.34
CA ILE A 503 -13.30 -20.09 -0.25
C ILE A 503 -14.35 -21.06 0.29
N VAL A 504 -13.87 -22.16 0.85
CA VAL A 504 -14.63 -23.05 1.74
C VAL A 504 -13.80 -23.32 2.99
N ILE A 505 -14.44 -23.22 4.17
CA ILE A 505 -13.77 -23.40 5.46
C ILE A 505 -14.40 -24.59 6.17
N THR A 506 -13.60 -25.58 6.51
CA THR A 506 -13.94 -26.67 7.42
C THR A 506 -13.28 -26.45 8.77
N TYR A 507 -13.79 -27.08 9.81
CA TYR A 507 -13.33 -26.87 11.18
C TYR A 507 -13.21 -28.18 11.95
N SER A 508 -12.21 -28.27 12.82
CA SER A 508 -11.94 -29.41 13.69
C SER A 508 -11.20 -28.95 14.96
N PRO A 509 -11.18 -29.76 16.03
CA PRO A 509 -10.28 -29.50 17.16
C PRO A 509 -8.82 -29.45 16.69
N ALA A 510 -8.02 -28.50 17.20
CA ALA A 510 -6.63 -28.32 16.75
C ALA A 510 -5.75 -29.56 17.01
N GLU A 511 -6.02 -30.31 18.07
CA GLU A 511 -5.29 -31.52 18.43
C GLU A 511 -5.66 -32.75 17.56
N SER A 512 -6.75 -32.68 16.78
CA SER A 512 -7.21 -33.80 15.97
C SER A 512 -6.69 -33.74 14.55
N SER A 513 -6.65 -34.90 13.87
CA SER A 513 -6.38 -34.93 12.43
C SER A 513 -7.47 -34.18 11.66
N PRO A 514 -7.13 -33.37 10.65
CA PRO A 514 -8.09 -32.64 9.84
C PRO A 514 -9.17 -33.52 9.17
N ALA A 515 -8.80 -34.75 8.81
CA ALA A 515 -9.69 -35.65 8.09
C ALA A 515 -10.77 -36.32 8.96
N TRP A 516 -10.50 -36.47 10.26
CA TRP A 516 -11.40 -37.17 11.17
C TRP A 516 -11.36 -36.56 12.55
N GLN A 517 -12.49 -36.05 13.00
CA GLN A 517 -12.64 -35.66 14.39
C GLN A 517 -12.74 -36.92 15.27
N LYS A 518 -11.58 -37.44 15.67
CA LYS A 518 -11.48 -38.58 16.59
C LYS A 518 -11.48 -38.10 18.03
N GLY A 519 -12.14 -38.85 18.89
CA GLY A 519 -12.24 -38.59 20.31
C GLY A 519 -13.59 -38.03 20.74
N ASP A 520 -13.68 -37.64 22.00
CA ASP A 520 -14.93 -37.27 22.66
C ASP A 520 -15.43 -35.85 22.32
N ALA A 521 -14.59 -35.01 21.72
CA ALA A 521 -14.93 -33.63 21.40
C ALA A 521 -14.99 -33.42 19.88
N ARG A 522 -16.13 -32.98 19.42
CA ARG A 522 -16.37 -32.59 18.00
C ARG A 522 -16.79 -31.12 17.93
N ILE A 523 -16.64 -30.53 16.75
CA ILE A 523 -17.05 -29.16 16.47
C ILE A 523 -18.17 -29.20 15.43
N GLY A 524 -19.23 -28.47 15.69
CA GLY A 524 -20.37 -28.29 14.79
C GLY A 524 -20.60 -26.80 14.49
N LEU A 525 -21.37 -26.53 13.43
CA LEU A 525 -21.82 -25.20 13.06
C LEU A 525 -23.14 -24.89 13.77
N ALA A 526 -23.12 -23.90 14.65
CA ALA A 526 -24.33 -23.46 15.35
C ALA A 526 -25.16 -22.48 14.52
N LYS A 527 -24.45 -21.64 13.70
CA LYS A 527 -25.09 -20.57 12.95
C LYS A 527 -24.16 -20.14 11.81
N CYS A 528 -24.75 -19.75 10.66
CA CYS A 528 -24.05 -19.08 9.57
C CYS A 528 -24.99 -18.08 8.89
N GLU A 529 -24.52 -16.84 8.69
CA GLU A 529 -25.31 -15.75 8.14
C GLU A 529 -24.47 -14.86 7.23
N VAL A 530 -25.04 -14.42 6.12
CA VAL A 530 -24.47 -13.28 5.36
C VAL A 530 -24.92 -12.00 6.05
N ILE A 531 -23.99 -11.09 6.27
CA ILE A 531 -24.24 -9.84 6.99
C ILE A 531 -23.70 -8.61 6.25
N ASN A 532 -24.28 -7.45 6.56
CA ASN A 532 -23.61 -6.16 6.45
C ASN A 532 -23.17 -5.69 7.84
N TYR A 533 -22.04 -4.98 7.89
CA TYR A 533 -21.55 -4.33 9.13
C TYR A 533 -21.59 -2.82 8.95
N GLU A 534 -22.47 -2.15 9.65
CA GLU A 534 -22.69 -0.70 9.54
C GLU A 534 -22.83 -0.05 10.93
N LYS A 535 -22.13 1.06 11.13
CA LYS A 535 -22.19 1.85 12.38
C LYS A 535 -22.02 1.03 13.66
N GLY A 536 -21.10 0.04 13.62
CA GLY A 536 -20.81 -0.82 14.75
C GLY A 536 -21.83 -1.96 14.98
N LYS A 537 -22.73 -2.21 14.01
CA LYS A 537 -23.79 -3.24 14.14
C LYS A 537 -23.78 -4.20 12.95
N MET A 538 -24.06 -5.46 13.23
CA MET A 538 -24.31 -6.48 12.21
C MET A 538 -25.78 -6.47 11.82
N HIS A 539 -26.02 -6.44 10.51
CA HIS A 539 -27.36 -6.57 9.93
C HIS A 539 -27.40 -7.85 9.11
N VAL A 540 -28.24 -8.81 9.51
CA VAL A 540 -28.37 -10.08 8.81
C VAL A 540 -29.10 -9.85 7.49
N LEU A 541 -28.48 -10.26 6.40
CA LEU A 541 -29.05 -10.23 5.05
C LEU A 541 -29.70 -11.59 4.70
N ARG A 542 -29.04 -12.69 5.09
CA ARG A 542 -29.47 -14.05 4.77
C ARG A 542 -28.96 -15.05 5.79
N HIS A 543 -29.80 -15.98 6.20
CA HIS A 543 -29.40 -17.16 6.96
C HIS A 543 -28.94 -18.27 6.02
N LEU A 544 -27.83 -18.91 6.33
CA LEU A 544 -27.24 -20.00 5.55
C LEU A 544 -27.40 -21.32 6.31
N SER A 545 -27.99 -22.31 5.67
CA SER A 545 -28.16 -23.65 6.24
C SER A 545 -28.34 -24.68 5.12
N GLY A 546 -28.50 -25.95 5.47
CA GLY A 546 -28.69 -27.01 4.48
C GLY A 546 -27.59 -27.07 3.45
N ASP A 547 -27.95 -26.94 2.17
CA ASP A 547 -27.01 -27.08 1.06
C ASP A 547 -25.92 -25.98 1.02
N GLN A 548 -26.22 -24.75 1.48
CA GLN A 548 -25.26 -23.66 1.51
C GLN A 548 -24.10 -23.91 2.47
N THR A 549 -24.33 -24.72 3.52
CA THR A 549 -23.32 -25.10 4.52
C THR A 549 -22.97 -26.60 4.47
N HIS A 550 -23.42 -27.31 3.43
CA HIS A 550 -23.30 -28.78 3.33
C HIS A 550 -23.76 -29.48 4.62
N GLN A 551 -25.01 -29.17 5.05
CA GLN A 551 -25.63 -29.63 6.29
C GLN A 551 -24.75 -29.35 7.53
N GLY A 552 -24.18 -28.14 7.62
CA GLY A 552 -23.37 -27.70 8.75
C GLY A 552 -21.96 -28.28 8.80
N ARG A 553 -21.38 -28.67 7.65
CA ARG A 553 -20.01 -29.19 7.57
C ARG A 553 -18.96 -28.18 7.15
N HIS A 554 -19.38 -27.07 6.52
CA HIS A 554 -18.48 -26.01 6.09
C HIS A 554 -19.17 -24.65 6.00
N ILE A 555 -18.38 -23.60 5.96
CA ILE A 555 -18.73 -22.26 5.53
C ILE A 555 -18.21 -22.09 4.10
N ARG A 556 -18.96 -21.43 3.21
CA ARG A 556 -18.56 -21.26 1.81
C ARG A 556 -18.94 -19.88 1.28
N ILE A 557 -17.99 -19.26 0.57
CA ILE A 557 -18.21 -18.10 -0.29
C ILE A 557 -17.72 -18.51 -1.68
N PRO A 558 -18.61 -18.70 -2.68
CA PRO A 558 -18.21 -19.08 -4.04
C PRO A 558 -17.31 -18.06 -4.73
N VAL A 559 -16.60 -18.50 -5.77
CA VAL A 559 -15.85 -17.59 -6.66
C VAL A 559 -16.80 -16.57 -7.28
N GLY A 560 -16.37 -15.28 -7.28
CA GLY A 560 -17.15 -14.17 -7.83
C GLY A 560 -18.28 -13.67 -6.92
N GLN A 561 -18.50 -14.31 -5.76
CA GLN A 561 -19.32 -13.75 -4.67
C GLN A 561 -18.40 -13.12 -3.63
N TYR A 562 -18.75 -11.92 -3.18
CA TYR A 562 -17.97 -11.14 -2.22
C TYR A 562 -18.88 -10.84 -1.04
N GLU A 563 -18.58 -11.44 0.12
CA GLU A 563 -19.49 -11.42 1.27
C GLU A 563 -18.73 -11.28 2.59
N ILE A 564 -19.43 -10.77 3.59
CA ILE A 564 -19.09 -10.96 5.00
C ILE A 564 -20.06 -12.00 5.55
N GLN A 565 -19.53 -13.10 6.07
CA GLN A 565 -20.32 -14.12 6.75
C GLN A 565 -19.97 -14.16 8.23
N HIS A 566 -21.02 -14.17 9.07
CA HIS A 566 -20.93 -14.39 10.50
C HIS A 566 -21.25 -15.85 10.79
N PHE A 567 -20.36 -16.55 11.50
CA PHE A 567 -20.58 -17.92 11.88
C PHE A 567 -20.19 -18.21 13.32
N LYS A 568 -20.96 -19.11 13.96
CA LYS A 568 -20.69 -19.60 15.30
C LYS A 568 -20.51 -21.11 15.28
N LEU A 569 -19.51 -21.55 16.01
CA LEU A 569 -19.22 -22.95 16.21
C LEU A 569 -19.65 -23.38 17.61
N TYR A 570 -19.77 -24.67 17.83
CA TYR A 570 -20.01 -25.24 19.15
C TYR A 570 -19.31 -26.59 19.29
N ARG A 571 -18.95 -26.95 20.51
CA ARG A 571 -18.35 -28.24 20.83
C ARG A 571 -19.41 -29.20 21.34
N TYR A 572 -19.33 -30.45 20.93
CA TYR A 572 -20.18 -31.52 21.43
C TYR A 572 -19.39 -32.81 21.58
N LYS A 573 -19.90 -33.70 22.45
CA LYS A 573 -19.37 -35.02 22.77
C LYS A 573 -20.33 -36.09 22.33
#